data_be237973227eebdd4009172d06ae4c2a
#
_entry.id   be237973227eebdd4009172d06ae4c2a
#
_cell.length_a   1.000
_cell.length_b   1.000
_cell.length_c   1.000
_cell.angle_alpha   90.00
_cell.angle_beta   90.00
_cell.angle_gamma   90.00
#
_symmetry.space_group_name_H-M   'P 1'
#
loop_
_entity.id
_entity.type
_entity.pdbx_description
1 polymer ?
#
loop_
_entity_poly.entity_id
_entity_poly.type
_entity_poly.pdbx_seq_one_letter_code
_entity_poly.pdbx_strand_id
1 'polypeptide(L)'
;MELDEMKQVWARMDLRQDGMEALLRQDFRDRRMDKARSAMRWSLLGQAVEIACWVAFVVFVASFWVAHRHVTHLLVIGLLLHVYGIAGIWSSVTQLFLLIRIYLFDAPVLVLQRRLTQLRRFRMVSTLVLGLPWWFLWLLVPLVFMTWWSEVDMFAGGAGWIGANMAVGAVGVGFSLWLARRLAGRPIKSAWLQRVVDDMSGCTLARVSRQLDEIARFERE
;
A
#
# COMPACT_ATOMS: atom_id res chain seq x y z
N MET A 1 -17.74 64.09 -17.10
CA MET A 1 -18.12 63.51 -15.80
C MET A 1 -18.58 62.04 -15.89
N GLU A 2 -19.52 61.71 -16.77
CA GLU A 2 -20.02 60.32 -16.87
C GLU A 2 -18.96 59.25 -17.25
N LEU A 3 -17.98 59.60 -18.09
CA LEU A 3 -16.99 58.62 -18.58
C LEU A 3 -15.98 58.22 -17.47
N ASP A 4 -15.63 59.13 -16.58
CA ASP A 4 -14.73 58.88 -15.46
C ASP A 4 -15.42 58.15 -14.32
N GLU A 5 -16.71 58.41 -14.11
CA GLU A 5 -17.51 57.63 -13.15
C GLU A 5 -17.69 56.19 -13.62
N MET A 6 -17.94 55.99 -14.90
CA MET A 6 -18.05 54.66 -15.51
C MET A 6 -16.74 53.87 -15.38
N LYS A 7 -15.59 54.48 -15.67
CA LYS A 7 -14.26 53.87 -15.45
C LYS A 7 -14.02 53.45 -13.99
N GLN A 8 -14.43 54.30 -13.04
CA GLN A 8 -14.30 53.95 -11.59
C GLN A 8 -15.22 52.78 -11.17
N VAL A 9 -16.40 52.67 -11.76
CA VAL A 9 -17.30 51.55 -11.52
C VAL A 9 -16.72 50.25 -12.08
N TRP A 10 -16.18 50.29 -13.31
CA TRP A 10 -15.51 49.16 -13.92
C TRP A 10 -14.30 48.71 -13.11
N ALA A 11 -13.43 49.62 -12.73
CA ALA A 11 -12.26 49.29 -11.90
C ALA A 11 -12.64 48.66 -10.53
N ARG A 12 -13.76 49.09 -9.93
CA ARG A 12 -14.29 48.47 -8.73
C ARG A 12 -14.90 47.08 -8.95
N MET A 13 -15.51 46.85 -10.11
CA MET A 13 -15.99 45.53 -10.48
C MET A 13 -14.87 44.55 -10.72
N ASP A 14 -13.82 44.96 -11.46
CA ASP A 14 -12.63 44.14 -11.72
C ASP A 14 -11.96 43.73 -10.42
N LEU A 15 -11.73 44.65 -9.46
CA LEU A 15 -11.18 44.36 -8.14
C LEU A 15 -12.04 43.39 -7.31
N ARG A 16 -13.37 43.47 -7.45
CA ARG A 16 -14.27 42.53 -6.78
C ARG A 16 -14.24 41.16 -7.46
N GLN A 17 -14.13 41.10 -8.74
CA GLN A 17 -14.07 39.88 -9.55
C GLN A 17 -12.77 39.14 -9.25
N ASP A 18 -11.62 39.85 -9.25
CA ASP A 18 -10.32 39.29 -8.86
C ASP A 18 -10.32 38.74 -7.41
N GLY A 19 -10.93 39.51 -6.49
CA GLY A 19 -11.08 39.05 -5.09
C GLY A 19 -11.95 37.80 -4.97
N MET A 20 -13.05 37.74 -5.74
CA MET A 20 -13.94 36.58 -5.75
C MET A 20 -13.29 35.36 -6.37
N GLU A 21 -12.53 35.52 -7.46
CA GLU A 21 -11.76 34.45 -8.06
C GLU A 21 -10.67 33.93 -7.13
N ALA A 22 -9.96 34.81 -6.43
CA ALA A 22 -8.95 34.40 -5.43
C ALA A 22 -9.57 33.58 -4.28
N LEU A 23 -10.73 34.00 -3.78
CA LEU A 23 -11.48 33.26 -2.73
C LEU A 23 -11.98 31.90 -3.24
N LEU A 24 -12.51 31.85 -4.47
CA LEU A 24 -12.95 30.59 -5.07
C LEU A 24 -11.79 29.63 -5.29
N ARG A 25 -10.64 30.11 -5.75
CA ARG A 25 -9.42 29.31 -5.90
C ARG A 25 -8.93 28.77 -4.54
N GLN A 26 -9.01 29.59 -3.49
CA GLN A 26 -8.64 29.20 -2.14
C GLN A 26 -9.62 28.15 -1.59
N ASP A 27 -10.93 28.34 -1.68
CA ASP A 27 -11.96 27.38 -1.24
C ASP A 27 -11.87 26.04 -2.02
N PHE A 28 -11.58 26.11 -3.34
CA PHE A 28 -11.34 24.93 -4.16
C PHE A 28 -10.09 24.15 -3.71
N ARG A 29 -9.02 24.86 -3.38
CA ARG A 29 -7.78 24.28 -2.85
C ARG A 29 -8.00 23.61 -1.49
N ASP A 30 -8.69 24.29 -0.58
CA ASP A 30 -8.96 23.79 0.77
C ASP A 30 -9.86 22.55 0.75
N ARG A 31 -10.92 22.55 -0.03
CA ARG A 31 -11.80 21.37 -0.21
C ARG A 31 -11.09 20.17 -0.82
N ARG A 32 -10.16 20.39 -1.76
CA ARG A 32 -9.34 19.30 -2.32
C ARG A 32 -8.34 18.76 -1.32
N MET A 33 -7.72 19.64 -0.53
CA MET A 33 -6.82 19.25 0.55
C MET A 33 -7.55 18.46 1.64
N ASP A 34 -8.76 18.84 2.01
CA ASP A 34 -9.56 18.11 3.02
C ASP A 34 -9.98 16.72 2.53
N LYS A 35 -10.34 16.58 1.26
CA LYS A 35 -10.59 15.26 0.66
C LYS A 35 -9.33 14.39 0.63
N ALA A 36 -8.18 14.97 0.29
CA ALA A 36 -6.90 14.26 0.31
C ALA A 36 -6.53 13.82 1.74
N ARG A 37 -6.70 14.70 2.73
CA ARG A 37 -6.48 14.41 4.16
C ARG A 37 -7.41 13.30 4.68
N SER A 38 -8.69 13.33 4.32
CA SER A 38 -9.64 12.28 4.69
C SER A 38 -9.26 10.92 4.10
N ALA A 39 -8.91 10.88 2.81
CA ALA A 39 -8.46 9.65 2.15
C ALA A 39 -7.17 9.09 2.79
N MET A 40 -6.25 9.98 3.23
CA MET A 40 -5.02 9.56 3.91
C MET A 40 -5.29 9.00 5.32
N ARG A 41 -6.27 9.53 6.07
CA ARG A 41 -6.66 8.97 7.38
C ARG A 41 -7.09 7.51 7.27
N TRP A 42 -7.90 7.17 6.27
CA TRP A 42 -8.29 5.78 6.00
C TRP A 42 -7.10 4.89 5.65
N SER A 43 -6.13 5.43 4.89
CA SER A 43 -4.90 4.70 4.59
C SER A 43 -4.04 4.47 5.83
N LEU A 44 -3.94 5.44 6.74
CA LEU A 44 -3.22 5.30 8.01
C LEU A 44 -3.89 4.28 8.93
N LEU A 45 -5.23 4.30 9.02
CA LEU A 45 -5.98 3.30 9.78
C LEU A 45 -5.79 1.90 9.20
N GLY A 46 -5.87 1.73 7.89
CA GLY A 46 -5.60 0.46 7.23
C GLY A 46 -4.20 -0.07 7.52
N GLN A 47 -3.20 0.81 7.51
CA GLN A 47 -1.81 0.45 7.82
C GLN A 47 -1.63 0.08 9.31
N ALA A 48 -2.33 0.77 10.22
CA ALA A 48 -2.32 0.42 11.65
C ALA A 48 -2.94 -0.96 11.91
N VAL A 49 -4.06 -1.25 11.25
CA VAL A 49 -4.70 -2.58 11.31
C VAL A 49 -3.77 -3.66 10.74
N GLU A 50 -3.12 -3.39 9.61
CA GLU A 50 -2.16 -4.32 9.00
C GLU A 50 -1.00 -4.64 9.96
N ILE A 51 -0.42 -3.63 10.61
CA ILE A 51 0.64 -3.81 11.61
C ILE A 51 0.12 -4.64 12.81
N ALA A 52 -1.08 -4.33 13.31
CA ALA A 52 -1.69 -5.08 14.41
C ALA A 52 -1.91 -6.56 14.04
N CYS A 53 -2.35 -6.85 12.81
CA CYS A 53 -2.49 -8.22 12.30
C CYS A 53 -1.13 -8.94 12.22
N TRP A 54 -0.09 -8.26 11.73
CA TRP A 54 1.26 -8.85 11.70
C TRP A 54 1.81 -9.13 13.10
N VAL A 55 1.61 -8.21 14.05
CA VAL A 55 2.02 -8.40 15.44
C VAL A 55 1.28 -9.60 16.07
N ALA A 56 -0.05 -9.68 15.89
CA ALA A 56 -0.84 -10.80 16.37
C ALA A 56 -0.36 -12.14 15.76
N PHE A 57 -0.05 -12.15 14.46
CA PHE A 57 0.51 -13.31 13.78
C PHE A 57 1.87 -13.73 14.36
N VAL A 58 2.79 -12.79 14.58
CA VAL A 58 4.11 -13.07 15.17
C VAL A 58 3.98 -13.61 16.59
N VAL A 59 3.09 -13.04 17.41
CA VAL A 59 2.83 -13.55 18.78
C VAL A 59 2.26 -14.96 18.75
N PHE A 60 1.29 -15.22 17.87
CA PHE A 60 0.72 -16.55 17.68
C PHE A 60 1.78 -17.58 17.28
N VAL A 61 2.58 -17.28 16.24
CA VAL A 61 3.65 -18.17 15.78
C VAL A 61 4.74 -18.34 16.83
N ALA A 62 5.06 -17.29 17.61
CA ALA A 62 6.01 -17.39 18.72
C ALA A 62 5.52 -18.37 19.79
N SER A 63 4.27 -18.27 20.21
CA SER A 63 3.68 -19.20 21.17
C SER A 63 3.69 -20.65 20.65
N PHE A 64 3.45 -20.84 19.35
CA PHE A 64 3.48 -22.15 18.71
C PHE A 64 4.87 -22.81 18.77
N TRP A 65 5.93 -22.18 18.27
CA TRP A 65 7.25 -22.80 18.24
C TRP A 65 7.88 -22.94 19.63
N VAL A 66 7.55 -22.05 20.57
CA VAL A 66 7.98 -22.18 21.96
C VAL A 66 7.36 -23.45 22.61
N ALA A 67 6.07 -23.69 22.37
CA ALA A 67 5.38 -24.89 22.88
C ALA A 67 5.92 -26.18 22.25
N HIS A 68 6.27 -26.16 20.97
CA HIS A 68 6.73 -27.34 20.20
C HIS A 68 8.24 -27.39 19.98
N ARG A 69 9.03 -26.74 20.85
CA ARG A 69 10.50 -26.65 20.74
C ARG A 69 11.24 -27.99 20.71
N HIS A 70 10.61 -29.06 21.22
CA HIS A 70 11.19 -30.38 21.26
C HIS A 70 11.01 -31.18 19.96
N VAL A 71 10.18 -30.71 19.06
CA VAL A 71 9.89 -31.34 17.78
C VAL A 71 10.56 -30.53 16.68
N THR A 72 11.67 -31.00 16.14
CA THR A 72 12.56 -30.25 15.26
C THR A 72 11.85 -29.66 14.02
N HIS A 73 11.00 -30.45 13.36
CA HIS A 73 10.31 -29.96 12.14
C HIS A 73 9.29 -28.86 12.46
N LEU A 74 8.53 -28.95 13.58
CA LEU A 74 7.60 -27.91 14.00
C LEU A 74 8.32 -26.62 14.42
N LEU A 75 9.47 -26.77 15.09
CA LEU A 75 10.32 -25.65 15.45
C LEU A 75 10.84 -24.93 14.20
N VAL A 76 11.34 -25.66 13.19
CA VAL A 76 11.84 -25.04 11.94
C VAL A 76 10.73 -24.31 11.20
N ILE A 77 9.53 -24.91 11.08
CA ILE A 77 8.37 -24.29 10.44
C ILE A 77 7.95 -23.03 11.21
N GLY A 78 7.84 -23.12 12.54
CA GLY A 78 7.50 -21.98 13.38
C GLY A 78 8.51 -20.84 13.26
N LEU A 79 9.81 -21.15 13.26
CA LEU A 79 10.86 -20.15 13.11
C LEU A 79 10.82 -19.47 11.72
N LEU A 80 10.57 -20.23 10.66
CA LEU A 80 10.43 -19.71 9.30
C LEU A 80 9.25 -18.74 9.19
N LEU A 81 8.09 -19.12 9.73
CA LEU A 81 6.91 -18.25 9.78
C LEU A 81 7.15 -17.02 10.67
N HIS A 82 7.91 -17.16 11.75
CA HIS A 82 8.26 -16.05 12.65
C HIS A 82 9.12 -15.00 11.93
N VAL A 83 10.17 -15.44 11.22
CA VAL A 83 11.02 -14.55 10.40
C VAL A 83 10.21 -13.85 9.31
N TYR A 84 9.29 -14.58 8.66
CA TYR A 84 8.39 -14.00 7.67
C TYR A 84 7.46 -12.94 8.29
N GLY A 85 6.90 -13.20 9.47
CA GLY A 85 6.08 -12.24 10.20
C GLY A 85 6.85 -10.97 10.59
N ILE A 86 8.10 -11.11 11.04
CA ILE A 86 8.99 -9.95 11.32
C ILE A 86 9.24 -9.14 10.06
N ALA A 87 9.49 -9.80 8.93
CA ALA A 87 9.67 -9.11 7.64
C ALA A 87 8.40 -8.35 7.22
N GLY A 88 7.20 -8.91 7.51
CA GLY A 88 5.92 -8.26 7.33
C GLY A 88 5.78 -6.99 8.18
N ILE A 89 6.08 -7.07 9.49
CA ILE A 89 6.07 -5.91 10.39
C ILE A 89 7.03 -4.82 9.87
N TRP A 90 8.26 -5.19 9.54
CA TRP A 90 9.26 -4.25 9.03
C TRP A 90 8.77 -3.52 7.77
N SER A 91 8.21 -4.25 6.83
CA SER A 91 7.64 -3.69 5.61
C SER A 91 6.51 -2.71 5.89
N SER A 92 5.55 -3.10 6.75
CA SER A 92 4.38 -2.29 7.11
C SER A 92 4.77 -1.04 7.89
N VAL A 93 5.73 -1.13 8.82
CA VAL A 93 6.27 0.03 9.56
C VAL A 93 6.98 1.00 8.62
N THR A 94 7.77 0.48 7.67
CA THR A 94 8.44 1.33 6.68
C THR A 94 7.43 2.06 5.78
N GLN A 95 6.37 1.38 5.35
CA GLN A 95 5.28 2.00 4.58
C GLN A 95 4.58 3.08 5.38
N LEU A 96 4.28 2.82 6.65
CA LEU A 96 3.66 3.79 7.57
C LEU A 96 4.56 5.03 7.73
N PHE A 97 5.87 4.84 7.94
CA PHE A 97 6.82 5.94 8.09
C PHE A 97 6.89 6.80 6.82
N LEU A 98 6.95 6.18 5.64
CA LEU A 98 6.93 6.90 4.38
C LEU A 98 5.61 7.68 4.19
N LEU A 99 4.48 7.11 4.58
CA LEU A 99 3.17 7.75 4.49
C LEU A 99 3.07 8.96 5.44
N ILE A 100 3.51 8.81 6.69
CA ILE A 100 3.54 9.89 7.70
C ILE A 100 4.45 11.03 7.22
N ARG A 101 5.60 10.71 6.64
CA ARG A 101 6.53 11.71 6.11
C ARG A 101 5.95 12.53 4.96
N ILE A 102 5.03 11.95 4.18
CA ILE A 102 4.29 12.68 3.14
C ILE A 102 3.23 13.58 3.78
N TYR A 103 2.57 13.11 4.85
CA TYR A 103 1.47 13.81 5.50
C TYR A 103 1.91 15.03 6.33
N LEU A 104 3.04 14.91 7.07
CA LEU A 104 3.48 15.93 8.04
C LEU A 104 4.28 17.08 7.41
N PHE A 105 4.87 16.90 6.23
CA PHE A 105 5.70 17.93 5.62
C PHE A 105 4.95 18.62 4.48
N ASP A 106 4.64 19.91 4.67
CA ASP A 106 4.27 20.84 3.59
C ASP A 106 5.49 21.04 2.66
N ALA A 107 5.66 20.13 1.72
CA ALA A 107 6.76 20.16 0.78
C ALA A 107 6.27 20.70 -0.59
N PRO A 108 7.16 21.36 -1.37
CA PRO A 108 6.85 21.73 -2.75
C PRO A 108 6.35 20.53 -3.56
N VAL A 109 5.44 20.77 -4.51
CA VAL A 109 4.75 19.73 -5.30
C VAL A 109 5.72 18.72 -5.92
N LEU A 110 6.88 19.17 -6.42
CA LEU A 110 7.90 18.29 -7.00
C LEU A 110 8.51 17.30 -5.98
N VAL A 111 8.69 17.73 -4.74
CA VAL A 111 9.22 16.86 -3.67
C VAL A 111 8.16 15.83 -3.28
N LEU A 112 6.90 16.24 -3.24
CA LEU A 112 5.76 15.37 -2.94
C LEU A 112 5.60 14.28 -4.01
N GLN A 113 5.70 14.62 -5.29
CA GLN A 113 5.66 13.66 -6.39
C GLN A 113 6.79 12.61 -6.31
N ARG A 114 8.01 13.03 -5.98
CA ARG A 114 9.14 12.09 -5.78
C ARG A 114 8.89 11.14 -4.63
N ARG A 115 8.38 11.63 -3.50
CA ARG A 115 8.06 10.79 -2.33
C ARG A 115 6.94 9.79 -2.61
N LEU A 116 5.90 10.21 -3.33
CA LEU A 116 4.81 9.33 -3.76
C LEU A 116 5.32 8.22 -4.69
N THR A 117 6.20 8.56 -5.64
CA THR A 117 6.82 7.57 -6.53
C THR A 117 7.68 6.58 -5.75
N GLN A 118 8.43 7.05 -4.75
CA GLN A 118 9.24 6.20 -3.88
C GLN A 118 8.38 5.27 -3.04
N LEU A 119 7.29 5.76 -2.44
CA LEU A 119 6.34 4.95 -1.67
C LEU A 119 5.68 3.89 -2.56
N ARG A 120 5.25 4.26 -3.77
CA ARG A 120 4.66 3.34 -4.75
C ARG A 120 5.65 2.23 -5.13
N ARG A 121 6.89 2.59 -5.43
CA ARG A 121 7.96 1.63 -5.76
C ARG A 121 8.24 0.69 -4.58
N PHE A 122 8.38 1.24 -3.37
CA PHE A 122 8.61 0.44 -2.17
C PHE A 122 7.47 -0.55 -1.94
N ARG A 123 6.21 -0.10 -2.05
CA ARG A 123 5.03 -0.95 -1.89
C ARG A 123 4.99 -2.08 -2.92
N MET A 124 5.27 -1.79 -4.18
CA MET A 124 5.37 -2.82 -5.22
C MET A 124 6.43 -3.87 -4.91
N VAL A 125 7.64 -3.42 -4.53
CA VAL A 125 8.75 -4.33 -4.19
C VAL A 125 8.41 -5.15 -2.96
N SER A 126 7.87 -4.54 -1.91
CA SER A 126 7.44 -5.23 -0.68
C SER A 126 6.37 -6.27 -0.96
N THR A 127 5.37 -5.94 -1.77
CA THR A 127 4.30 -6.87 -2.15
C THR A 127 4.86 -8.06 -2.93
N LEU A 128 5.84 -7.85 -3.81
CA LEU A 128 6.50 -8.94 -4.53
C LEU A 128 7.37 -9.79 -3.59
N VAL A 129 8.19 -9.16 -2.76
CA VAL A 129 9.11 -9.85 -1.85
C VAL A 129 8.37 -10.67 -0.79
N LEU A 130 7.29 -10.15 -0.24
CA LEU A 130 6.44 -10.86 0.73
C LEU A 130 5.43 -11.78 0.05
N GLY A 131 4.95 -11.44 -1.13
CA GLY A 131 3.98 -12.24 -1.86
C GLY A 131 4.55 -13.52 -2.47
N LEU A 132 5.83 -13.52 -2.90
CA LEU A 132 6.46 -14.72 -3.48
C LEU A 132 6.57 -15.88 -2.47
N PRO A 133 7.10 -15.69 -1.24
CA PRO A 133 7.12 -16.74 -0.24
C PRO A 133 5.72 -17.20 0.18
N TRP A 134 4.69 -16.34 0.08
CA TRP A 134 3.32 -16.67 0.39
C TRP A 134 2.80 -17.90 -0.36
N TRP A 135 3.24 -18.14 -1.59
CA TRP A 135 2.89 -19.34 -2.37
C TRP A 135 3.28 -20.65 -1.68
N PHE A 136 4.23 -20.61 -0.77
CA PHE A 136 4.63 -21.76 0.05
C PHE A 136 4.07 -21.67 1.47
N LEU A 137 4.03 -20.47 2.04
CA LEU A 137 3.68 -20.25 3.44
C LEU A 137 2.18 -20.35 3.71
N TRP A 138 1.34 -20.06 2.69
CA TRP A 138 -0.11 -20.11 2.84
C TRP A 138 -0.62 -21.46 3.36
N LEU A 139 0.07 -22.54 3.02
CA LEU A 139 -0.23 -23.89 3.48
C LEU A 139 0.20 -24.13 4.91
N LEU A 140 1.36 -23.59 5.29
CA LEU A 140 1.94 -23.83 6.63
C LEU A 140 1.10 -23.15 7.70
N VAL A 141 0.48 -22.01 7.41
CA VAL A 141 -0.34 -21.27 8.39
C VAL A 141 -1.54 -22.08 8.88
N PRO A 142 -2.45 -22.61 8.03
CA PRO A 142 -3.54 -23.45 8.50
C PRO A 142 -3.07 -24.77 9.14
N LEU A 143 -1.97 -25.37 8.66
CA LEU A 143 -1.42 -26.57 9.27
C LEU A 143 -0.91 -26.30 10.70
N VAL A 144 -0.19 -25.20 10.92
CA VAL A 144 0.25 -24.75 12.25
C VAL A 144 -0.96 -24.50 13.15
N PHE A 145 -2.01 -23.85 12.62
CA PHE A 145 -3.23 -23.59 13.37
C PHE A 145 -3.95 -24.88 13.74
N MET A 146 -4.07 -25.85 12.82
CA MET A 146 -4.68 -27.15 13.07
C MET A 146 -3.88 -27.97 14.09
N THR A 147 -2.54 -28.01 13.97
CA THR A 147 -1.66 -28.69 14.93
C THR A 147 -1.79 -28.09 16.33
N TRP A 148 -1.91 -26.76 16.41
CA TRP A 148 -2.13 -26.06 17.68
C TRP A 148 -3.48 -26.41 18.32
N TRP A 149 -4.54 -26.50 17.51
CA TRP A 149 -5.90 -26.74 17.99
C TRP A 149 -6.16 -28.19 18.34
N SER A 150 -5.66 -29.13 17.53
CA SER A 150 -5.93 -30.57 17.68
C SER A 150 -4.89 -31.33 18.51
N GLU A 151 -3.76 -30.68 18.84
CA GLU A 151 -2.60 -31.31 19.48
C GLU A 151 -2.04 -32.52 18.67
N VAL A 152 -2.48 -32.69 17.44
CA VAL A 152 -2.03 -33.75 16.53
C VAL A 152 -1.06 -33.15 15.52
N ASP A 153 0.09 -33.79 15.33
CA ASP A 153 1.07 -33.38 14.31
C ASP A 153 0.55 -33.67 12.89
N MET A 154 -0.03 -32.65 12.27
CA MET A 154 -0.57 -32.74 10.90
C MET A 154 0.53 -32.89 9.83
N PHE A 155 1.79 -32.67 10.20
CA PHE A 155 2.93 -32.82 9.26
C PHE A 155 3.41 -34.26 9.18
N ALA A 156 3.21 -35.08 10.21
CA ALA A 156 3.73 -36.44 10.30
C ALA A 156 3.12 -37.44 9.29
N GLY A 157 1.89 -37.20 8.85
CA GLY A 157 1.17 -38.10 7.93
C GLY A 157 1.03 -37.62 6.49
N GLY A 158 1.45 -36.38 6.17
CA GLY A 158 1.07 -35.67 4.96
C GLY A 158 2.16 -35.43 3.91
N ALA A 159 3.24 -36.20 3.89
CA ALA A 159 4.41 -35.93 3.01
C ALA A 159 4.05 -35.78 1.52
N GLY A 160 3.18 -36.66 0.99
CA GLY A 160 2.72 -36.56 -0.41
C GLY A 160 1.86 -35.31 -0.68
N TRP A 161 0.98 -34.97 0.24
CA TRP A 161 0.14 -33.79 0.12
C TRP A 161 0.94 -32.48 0.26
N ILE A 162 1.90 -32.43 1.20
CA ILE A 162 2.82 -31.32 1.36
C ILE A 162 3.67 -31.15 0.08
N GLY A 163 4.21 -32.27 -0.48
CA GLY A 163 4.97 -32.26 -1.73
C GLY A 163 4.16 -31.71 -2.92
N ALA A 164 2.91 -32.15 -3.06
CA ALA A 164 2.00 -31.66 -4.11
C ALA A 164 1.77 -30.15 -3.99
N ASN A 165 1.53 -29.63 -2.77
CA ASN A 165 1.35 -28.20 -2.55
C ASN A 165 2.64 -27.39 -2.74
N MET A 166 3.81 -27.94 -2.41
CA MET A 166 5.10 -27.32 -2.73
C MET A 166 5.29 -27.19 -4.25
N ALA A 167 4.88 -28.19 -5.04
CA ALA A 167 4.89 -28.12 -6.50
C ALA A 167 3.95 -27.02 -7.01
N VAL A 168 2.74 -26.90 -6.46
CA VAL A 168 1.80 -25.80 -6.77
C VAL A 168 2.43 -24.44 -6.40
N GLY A 169 3.09 -24.34 -5.25
CA GLY A 169 3.81 -23.15 -4.84
C GLY A 169 4.91 -22.75 -5.84
N ALA A 170 5.71 -23.72 -6.31
CA ALA A 170 6.75 -23.48 -7.30
C ALA A 170 6.18 -22.99 -8.65
N VAL A 171 5.08 -23.59 -9.11
CA VAL A 171 4.36 -23.14 -10.31
C VAL A 171 3.81 -21.72 -10.11
N GLY A 172 3.23 -21.41 -8.93
CA GLY A 172 2.71 -20.08 -8.59
C GLY A 172 3.80 -19.01 -8.60
N VAL A 173 4.96 -19.30 -8.02
CA VAL A 173 6.13 -18.40 -8.08
C VAL A 173 6.61 -18.21 -9.53
N GLY A 174 6.76 -19.30 -10.29
CA GLY A 174 7.15 -19.24 -11.71
C GLY A 174 6.19 -18.39 -12.53
N PHE A 175 4.89 -18.58 -12.35
CA PHE A 175 3.84 -17.78 -12.99
C PHE A 175 3.89 -16.30 -12.59
N SER A 176 4.07 -16.02 -11.30
CA SER A 176 4.17 -14.65 -10.78
C SER A 176 5.39 -13.91 -11.35
N LEU A 177 6.54 -14.56 -11.42
CA LEU A 177 7.76 -14.02 -12.01
C LEU A 177 7.64 -13.83 -13.53
N TRP A 178 7.04 -14.80 -14.23
CA TRP A 178 6.76 -14.67 -15.66
C TRP A 178 5.82 -13.51 -15.96
N LEU A 179 4.75 -13.38 -15.17
CA LEU A 179 3.80 -12.29 -15.30
C LEU A 179 4.47 -10.92 -15.02
N ALA A 180 5.27 -10.83 -13.95
CA ALA A 180 6.01 -9.62 -13.60
C ALA A 180 6.97 -9.20 -14.73
N ARG A 181 7.71 -10.14 -15.32
CA ARG A 181 8.59 -9.89 -16.46
C ARG A 181 7.83 -9.45 -17.72
N ARG A 182 6.69 -10.08 -17.98
CA ARG A 182 5.86 -9.74 -19.15
C ARG A 182 5.22 -8.36 -19.04
N LEU A 183 4.89 -7.92 -17.82
CA LEU A 183 4.30 -6.61 -17.55
C LEU A 183 5.35 -5.50 -17.44
N ALA A 184 6.56 -5.79 -17.00
CA ALA A 184 7.63 -4.81 -16.84
C ALA A 184 8.08 -4.14 -18.15
N GLY A 185 7.87 -4.79 -19.31
CA GLY A 185 8.31 -4.30 -20.63
C GLY A 185 7.19 -3.71 -21.51
N ARG A 186 5.95 -3.65 -21.09
CA ARG A 186 4.83 -3.23 -21.94
C ARG A 186 3.92 -2.20 -21.25
N PRO A 187 3.46 -1.15 -21.97
CA PRO A 187 2.41 -0.28 -21.44
C PRO A 187 1.16 -1.14 -21.20
N ILE A 188 0.67 -1.13 -19.97
CA ILE A 188 -0.49 -1.92 -19.55
C ILE A 188 -1.72 -1.34 -20.25
N LYS A 189 -2.15 -1.95 -21.36
CA LYS A 189 -3.33 -1.53 -22.13
C LYS A 189 -4.65 -2.07 -21.54
N SER A 190 -4.58 -3.08 -20.66
CA SER A 190 -5.78 -3.68 -20.07
C SER A 190 -6.25 -2.88 -18.85
N ALA A 191 -7.48 -2.36 -18.90
CA ALA A 191 -8.11 -1.62 -17.80
C ALA A 191 -8.22 -2.46 -16.51
N TRP A 192 -8.37 -3.79 -16.62
CA TRP A 192 -8.40 -4.70 -15.49
C TRP A 192 -7.02 -4.81 -14.81
N LEU A 193 -5.96 -5.01 -15.60
CA LEU A 193 -4.57 -5.05 -15.09
C LEU A 193 -4.14 -3.73 -14.48
N GLN A 194 -4.58 -2.59 -15.06
CA GLN A 194 -4.35 -1.28 -14.46
C GLN A 194 -5.03 -1.17 -13.09
N ARG A 195 -6.28 -1.65 -12.95
CA ARG A 195 -6.98 -1.68 -11.66
C ARG A 195 -6.25 -2.55 -10.63
N VAL A 196 -5.78 -3.74 -11.01
CA VAL A 196 -5.02 -4.62 -10.12
C VAL A 196 -3.70 -3.98 -9.68
N VAL A 197 -2.97 -3.35 -10.60
CA VAL A 197 -1.72 -2.63 -10.28
C VAL A 197 -2.00 -1.38 -9.43
N ASP A 198 -3.08 -0.67 -9.70
CA ASP A 198 -3.52 0.49 -8.91
C ASP A 198 -3.99 0.05 -7.52
N ASP A 199 -4.65 -1.10 -7.39
CA ASP A 199 -5.05 -1.71 -6.11
C ASP A 199 -3.83 -2.18 -5.30
N MET A 200 -2.88 -2.85 -5.94
CA MET A 200 -1.60 -3.24 -5.32
C MET A 200 -0.74 -2.03 -4.94
N SER A 201 -0.80 -0.93 -5.70
CA SER A 201 -0.11 0.33 -5.38
C SER A 201 -0.86 1.22 -4.38
N GLY A 202 -2.10 0.83 -4.00
CA GLY A 202 -3.03 1.56 -3.14
C GLY A 202 -3.89 2.54 -3.93
N CYS A 203 -5.20 2.22 -4.10
CA CYS A 203 -6.19 3.07 -4.78
C CYS A 203 -6.19 4.51 -4.30
N THR A 204 -5.87 4.73 -3.03
CA THR A 204 -5.80 6.05 -2.40
C THR A 204 -4.63 6.87 -2.96
N LEU A 205 -3.46 6.23 -3.16
CA LEU A 205 -2.25 6.89 -3.68
C LEU A 205 -2.40 7.24 -5.17
N ALA A 206 -3.02 6.36 -5.96
CA ALA A 206 -3.30 6.64 -7.38
C ALA A 206 -4.29 7.80 -7.54
N ARG A 207 -5.26 7.92 -6.64
CA ARG A 207 -6.22 9.04 -6.62
C ARG A 207 -5.56 10.35 -6.24
N VAL A 208 -4.71 10.35 -5.22
CA VAL A 208 -3.96 11.53 -4.78
C VAL A 208 -2.98 11.99 -5.86
N SER A 209 -2.27 11.07 -6.55
CA SER A 209 -1.35 11.45 -7.63
C SER A 209 -2.08 12.10 -8.81
N ARG A 210 -3.26 11.60 -9.23
CA ARG A 210 -4.07 12.24 -10.28
C ARG A 210 -4.51 13.65 -9.91
N GLN A 211 -4.92 13.86 -8.66
CA GLN A 211 -5.32 15.19 -8.18
C GLN A 211 -4.14 16.18 -8.17
N LEU A 212 -2.94 15.70 -7.80
CA LEU A 212 -1.73 16.53 -7.83
C LEU A 212 -1.26 16.82 -9.26
N ASP A 213 -1.40 15.88 -10.18
CA ASP A 213 -1.09 16.10 -11.61
C ASP A 213 -2.05 17.10 -12.26
N GLU A 214 -3.33 17.09 -11.87
CA GLU A 214 -4.29 18.12 -12.28
C GLU A 214 -3.91 19.50 -11.75
N ILE A 215 -3.55 19.61 -10.45
CA ILE A 215 -3.11 20.88 -9.86
C ILE A 215 -1.84 21.41 -10.57
N ALA A 216 -0.87 20.53 -10.83
CA ALA A 216 0.36 20.91 -11.52
C ALA A 216 0.15 21.34 -12.99
N ARG A 217 -0.94 20.94 -13.64
CA ARG A 217 -1.34 21.45 -14.95
C ARG A 217 -1.93 22.85 -14.86
N PHE A 218 -2.80 23.09 -13.87
CA PHE A 218 -3.40 24.41 -13.64
C PHE A 218 -2.38 25.49 -13.19
N GLU A 219 -1.28 25.09 -12.55
CA GLU A 219 -0.20 26.04 -12.19
C GLU A 219 0.72 26.42 -13.37
N ARG A 220 0.60 25.73 -14.52
CA ARG A 220 1.39 26.00 -15.73
C ARG A 220 0.62 26.77 -16.80
N GLU A 221 -0.69 26.87 -16.70
CA GLU A 221 -1.59 27.69 -17.52
C GLU A 221 -1.86 29.04 -16.85
#